data_241534e49a087d36e97016cd4efd0aea
#
_entry.id   241534e49a087d36e97016cd4efd0aea
#
_cell.length_a   1.000
_cell.length_b   1.000
_cell.length_c   1.000
_cell.angle_alpha   90.00
_cell.angle_beta   90.00
_cell.angle_gamma   90.00
#
_symmetry.space_group_name_H-M   'P 1'
#
loop_
_entity.id
_entity.type
_entity.pdbx_description
1 polymer ?
#
loop_
_entity_poly.entity_id
_entity_poly.type
_entity_poly.pdbx_seq_one_letter_code
_entity_poly.pdbx_strand_id
1 'polypeptide(L)'
;MRGWRGLTASVAAFALLAGTAWAAGAQSRAHSKTASAAAEEGPPDKSLGSRNAPIVLEVFSDYSCPVCKLFYERAIRPMLESYVAEGKVYLIHRDFPLRGVIGHEHSREAAEYANAAARIGRFQEVDAALYDRQEVWTRGGSRDATVDAIVAAVLTPQEMKRVRELVESHKLDTYIDSDYNLGSSKGVRATPTIYITANGKTDILPANLSYSLLKRFLDEQLQK
;
A
#
# COMPACT_ATOMS: atom_id res chain seq x y z
N MET A 1 53.70 32.64 65.70
CA MET A 1 54.36 33.53 64.71
C MET A 1 53.85 33.19 63.29
N ARG A 2 53.09 34.09 62.75
CA ARG A 2 53.19 34.75 61.43
C ARG A 2 53.43 33.74 60.33
N GLY A 3 52.67 33.77 59.21
CA GLY A 3 51.91 34.83 58.55
C GLY A 3 51.15 34.18 57.38
N TRP A 4 50.25 34.71 57.03
CA TRP A 4 49.32 35.26 56.09
C TRP A 4 49.86 35.38 54.63
N ARG A 5 48.95 35.15 53.66
CA ARG A 5 48.89 35.52 52.24
C ARG A 5 48.70 34.29 51.35
N GLY A 6 47.80 34.29 50.42
CA GLY A 6 46.96 35.34 49.84
C GLY A 6 45.94 34.68 48.89
N LEU A 7 44.81 35.34 48.78
CA LEU A 7 43.78 35.08 47.77
C LEU A 7 44.32 35.30 46.34
N THR A 8 43.96 34.42 45.42
CA THR A 8 43.62 34.90 44.07
C THR A 8 42.41 34.13 43.52
N ALA A 9 41.38 34.90 43.30
CA ALA A 9 40.18 34.51 42.57
C ALA A 9 40.53 34.28 41.11
N SER A 10 39.96 33.22 40.53
CA SER A 10 39.81 33.13 39.09
C SER A 10 38.38 32.74 38.78
N VAL A 11 37.60 33.77 38.53
CA VAL A 11 36.33 33.69 37.84
C VAL A 11 36.69 33.68 36.35
N ALA A 12 36.34 32.63 35.61
CA ALA A 12 36.03 32.72 34.20
C ALA A 12 35.53 31.39 33.63
N ALA A 13 34.47 31.51 32.90
CA ALA A 13 33.99 30.72 31.78
C ALA A 13 32.96 29.63 32.10
N PHE A 14 31.76 30.06 32.47
CA PHE A 14 30.53 29.34 32.11
C PHE A 14 29.77 30.21 31.08
N ALA A 15 30.08 30.06 29.82
CA ALA A 15 29.22 30.50 28.71
C ALA A 15 29.68 29.79 27.45
N LEU A 16 28.73 29.21 26.73
CA LEU A 16 28.78 28.60 25.40
C LEU A 16 28.54 27.07 25.36
N LEU A 17 27.35 26.63 25.74
CA LEU A 17 26.75 25.37 25.22
C LEU A 17 25.21 25.48 25.16
N ALA A 18 24.67 26.59 24.64
CA ALA A 18 23.23 26.76 24.45
C ALA A 18 22.83 27.04 22.98
N GLY A 19 23.68 26.68 22.00
CA GLY A 19 23.48 27.09 20.60
C GLY A 19 23.18 25.97 19.59
N THR A 20 23.25 24.68 19.93
CA THR A 20 23.18 23.60 18.93
C THR A 20 21.91 22.78 18.91
N ALA A 21 21.01 22.93 19.90
CA ALA A 21 19.79 22.12 19.94
C ALA A 21 18.64 22.64 19.06
N TRP A 22 18.68 23.87 18.57
CA TRP A 22 17.56 24.42 17.79
C TRP A 22 17.66 24.16 16.29
N ALA A 23 18.85 23.91 15.74
CA ALA A 23 19.01 23.66 14.31
C ALA A 23 18.57 22.23 13.91
N ALA A 24 18.73 21.24 14.80
CA ALA A 24 18.34 19.86 14.51
C ALA A 24 16.82 19.66 14.45
N GLY A 25 16.06 20.40 15.25
CA GLY A 25 14.59 20.32 15.26
C GLY A 25 13.93 20.95 14.03
N ALA A 26 14.54 21.94 13.41
CA ALA A 26 14.04 22.58 12.21
C ALA A 26 14.31 21.72 10.94
N GLN A 27 15.45 21.05 10.88
CA GLN A 27 15.81 20.15 9.78
C GLN A 27 14.96 18.88 9.76
N SER A 28 14.65 18.29 10.91
CA SER A 28 13.78 17.10 10.98
C SER A 28 12.33 17.41 10.58
N ARG A 29 11.83 18.60 10.91
CA ARG A 29 10.49 19.06 10.49
C ARG A 29 10.41 19.39 9.01
N ALA A 30 11.48 19.91 8.41
CA ALA A 30 11.54 20.20 6.98
C ALA A 30 11.60 18.91 6.15
N HIS A 31 12.39 17.92 6.55
CA HIS A 31 12.44 16.60 5.90
C HIS A 31 11.13 15.82 6.02
N SER A 32 10.43 15.92 7.17
CA SER A 32 9.12 15.30 7.34
C SER A 32 8.04 15.96 6.48
N LYS A 33 8.04 17.28 6.30
CA LYS A 33 7.09 17.97 5.43
C LYS A 33 7.35 17.71 3.94
N THR A 34 8.60 17.64 3.51
CA THR A 34 8.96 17.35 2.11
C THR A 34 8.69 15.88 1.75
N ALA A 35 8.94 14.93 2.65
CA ALA A 35 8.58 13.53 2.47
C ALA A 35 7.06 13.33 2.42
N SER A 36 6.29 14.06 3.24
CA SER A 36 4.82 14.05 3.21
C SER A 36 4.26 14.63 1.90
N ALA A 37 4.79 15.76 1.41
CA ALA A 37 4.35 16.38 0.17
C ALA A 37 4.70 15.52 -1.05
N ALA A 38 5.88 14.88 -1.09
CA ALA A 38 6.28 13.97 -2.15
C ALA A 38 5.42 12.69 -2.17
N ALA A 39 4.95 12.21 -1.00
CA ALA A 39 4.00 11.10 -0.91
C ALA A 39 2.60 11.48 -1.43
N GLU A 40 2.26 12.76 -1.46
CA GLU A 40 1.00 13.26 -2.02
C GLU A 40 1.04 13.43 -3.55
N GLU A 41 2.21 13.57 -4.18
CA GLU A 41 2.36 13.88 -5.61
C GLU A 41 2.61 12.66 -6.51
N GLY A 42 3.14 11.55 -5.99
CA GLY A 42 3.41 10.33 -6.76
C GLY A 42 2.20 9.40 -6.91
N PRO A 43 2.32 8.25 -7.59
CA PRO A 43 1.27 7.23 -7.62
C PRO A 43 1.01 6.65 -6.22
N PRO A 44 -0.26 6.28 -5.89
CA PRO A 44 -0.57 5.56 -4.65
C PRO A 44 0.23 4.25 -4.57
N ASP A 45 0.85 3.97 -3.43
CA ASP A 45 1.63 2.74 -3.26
C ASP A 45 0.70 1.58 -2.88
N LYS A 46 0.28 0.80 -3.88
CA LYS A 46 -0.51 -0.42 -3.76
C LYS A 46 0.37 -1.67 -3.79
N SER A 47 1.57 -1.57 -3.25
CA SER A 47 2.49 -2.68 -3.20
C SER A 47 2.77 -3.13 -1.77
N LEU A 48 3.07 -4.41 -1.59
CA LEU A 48 3.35 -5.03 -0.30
C LEU A 48 4.67 -5.80 -0.36
N GLY A 49 5.48 -5.66 0.68
CA GLY A 49 6.78 -6.29 0.78
C GLY A 49 7.95 -5.41 0.33
N SER A 50 9.10 -6.04 0.14
CA SER A 50 10.34 -5.35 -0.22
C SER A 50 10.49 -5.19 -1.72
N ARG A 51 10.79 -3.96 -2.18
CA ARG A 51 11.13 -3.70 -3.60
C ARG A 51 12.41 -4.43 -4.06
N ASN A 52 13.22 -4.91 -3.12
CA ASN A 52 14.41 -5.71 -3.39
C ASN A 52 14.17 -7.22 -3.33
N ALA A 53 12.90 -7.66 -3.20
CA ALA A 53 12.56 -9.08 -3.22
C ALA A 53 12.95 -9.73 -4.55
N PRO A 54 13.46 -10.98 -4.53
CA PRO A 54 13.88 -11.69 -5.74
C PRO A 54 12.73 -12.04 -6.68
N ILE A 55 11.51 -12.03 -6.18
CA ILE A 55 10.30 -12.33 -6.96
C ILE A 55 9.36 -11.13 -6.91
N VAL A 56 8.88 -10.70 -8.08
CA VAL A 56 7.82 -9.70 -8.21
C VAL A 56 6.55 -10.37 -8.70
N LEU A 57 5.45 -10.17 -7.99
CA LEU A 57 4.12 -10.64 -8.37
C LEU A 57 3.25 -9.43 -8.67
N GLU A 58 2.88 -9.22 -9.93
CA GLU A 58 2.00 -8.14 -10.38
C GLU A 58 0.63 -8.70 -10.70
N VAL A 59 -0.41 -8.23 -9.99
CA VAL A 59 -1.78 -8.77 -10.09
C VAL A 59 -2.72 -7.69 -10.60
N PHE A 60 -3.23 -7.87 -11.81
CA PHE A 60 -4.32 -7.06 -12.35
C PHE A 60 -5.64 -7.62 -11.83
N SER A 61 -6.34 -6.83 -11.04
CA SER A 61 -7.49 -7.28 -10.26
C SER A 61 -8.66 -6.31 -10.32
N ASP A 62 -9.84 -6.86 -10.08
CA ASP A 62 -11.10 -6.13 -9.95
C ASP A 62 -11.74 -6.50 -8.61
N TYR A 63 -12.04 -5.52 -7.80
CA TYR A 63 -12.61 -5.73 -6.47
C TYR A 63 -14.01 -6.38 -6.50
N SER A 64 -14.80 -6.20 -7.57
CA SER A 64 -16.11 -6.86 -7.71
C SER A 64 -15.99 -8.30 -8.25
N CYS A 65 -14.83 -8.70 -8.79
CA CYS A 65 -14.66 -10.02 -9.41
C CYS A 65 -14.61 -11.15 -8.35
N PRO A 66 -15.54 -12.13 -8.39
CA PRO A 66 -15.54 -13.24 -7.42
C PRO A 66 -14.27 -14.11 -7.51
N VAL A 67 -13.71 -14.26 -8.71
CA VAL A 67 -12.46 -15.04 -8.90
C VAL A 67 -11.27 -14.30 -8.28
N CYS A 68 -11.25 -12.96 -8.31
CA CYS A 68 -10.24 -12.15 -7.63
C CYS A 68 -10.32 -12.32 -6.12
N LYS A 69 -11.52 -12.30 -5.53
CA LYS A 69 -11.74 -12.63 -4.11
C LYS A 69 -11.18 -14.01 -3.76
N LEU A 70 -11.55 -15.03 -4.51
CA LEU A 70 -11.06 -16.38 -4.27
C LEU A 70 -9.53 -16.48 -4.37
N PHE A 71 -8.92 -15.80 -5.33
CA PHE A 71 -7.47 -15.75 -5.45
C PHE A 71 -6.83 -15.01 -4.29
N TYR A 72 -7.41 -13.88 -3.86
CA TYR A 72 -6.95 -13.14 -2.70
C TYR A 72 -6.97 -14.02 -1.44
N GLU A 73 -8.11 -14.62 -1.12
CA GLU A 73 -8.29 -15.43 0.10
C GLU A 73 -7.41 -16.68 0.11
N ARG A 74 -7.33 -17.39 -1.04
CA ARG A 74 -6.70 -18.70 -1.12
C ARG A 74 -5.23 -18.69 -1.46
N ALA A 75 -4.72 -17.63 -2.05
CA ALA A 75 -3.33 -17.56 -2.48
C ALA A 75 -2.60 -16.31 -1.96
N ILE A 76 -3.18 -15.10 -2.15
CA ILE A 76 -2.50 -13.87 -1.77
C ILE A 76 -2.37 -13.75 -0.25
N ARG A 77 -3.45 -13.89 0.50
CA ARG A 77 -3.43 -13.74 1.97
C ARG A 77 -2.40 -14.64 2.66
N PRO A 78 -2.36 -15.97 2.46
CA PRO A 78 -1.33 -16.82 3.06
C PRO A 78 0.09 -16.53 2.53
N MET A 79 0.22 -15.99 1.30
CA MET A 79 1.50 -15.54 0.77
C MET A 79 2.00 -14.26 1.46
N LEU A 80 1.11 -13.33 1.83
CA LEU A 80 1.47 -12.12 2.57
C LEU A 80 2.11 -12.46 3.92
N GLU A 81 1.54 -13.42 4.64
CA GLU A 81 2.01 -13.86 5.97
C GLU A 81 3.35 -14.61 5.94
N SER A 82 3.74 -15.11 4.77
CA SER A 82 4.96 -15.89 4.59
C SER A 82 5.97 -15.19 3.69
N TYR A 83 5.81 -15.29 2.37
CA TYR A 83 6.82 -14.84 1.41
C TYR A 83 7.00 -13.32 1.37
N VAL A 84 5.91 -12.56 1.52
CA VAL A 84 5.98 -11.09 1.53
C VAL A 84 6.58 -10.60 2.83
N ALA A 85 6.13 -11.13 3.97
CA ALA A 85 6.67 -10.78 5.30
C ALA A 85 8.16 -11.11 5.44
N GLU A 86 8.64 -12.18 4.76
CA GLU A 86 10.04 -12.58 4.74
C GLU A 86 10.88 -11.85 3.67
N GLY A 87 10.29 -10.91 2.92
CA GLY A 87 10.98 -10.16 1.87
C GLY A 87 11.33 -10.97 0.63
N LYS A 88 10.71 -12.12 0.42
CA LYS A 88 10.93 -13.04 -0.72
C LYS A 88 10.10 -12.67 -1.94
N VAL A 89 8.95 -12.03 -1.73
CA VAL A 89 8.02 -11.58 -2.77
C VAL A 89 7.68 -10.10 -2.58
N TYR A 90 7.72 -9.35 -3.65
CA TYR A 90 7.16 -8.02 -3.78
C TYR A 90 5.86 -8.12 -4.56
N LEU A 91 4.73 -7.87 -3.89
CA LEU A 91 3.39 -7.89 -4.49
C LEU A 91 3.01 -6.50 -4.96
N ILE A 92 2.54 -6.37 -6.19
CA ILE A 92 2.01 -5.14 -6.76
C ILE A 92 0.56 -5.39 -7.18
N HIS A 93 -0.37 -4.66 -6.56
CA HIS A 93 -1.76 -4.62 -6.99
C HIS A 93 -1.93 -3.61 -8.12
N ARG A 94 -2.64 -4.01 -9.19
CA ARG A 94 -3.02 -3.17 -10.32
C ARG A 94 -4.53 -3.15 -10.47
N ASP A 95 -5.10 -1.96 -10.52
CA ASP A 95 -6.54 -1.81 -10.75
C ASP A 95 -6.89 -2.16 -12.20
N PHE A 96 -7.81 -3.10 -12.36
CA PHE A 96 -8.36 -3.44 -13.66
C PHE A 96 -9.87 -3.61 -13.56
N PRO A 97 -10.63 -2.52 -13.24
CA PRO A 97 -12.07 -2.60 -13.12
C PRO A 97 -12.72 -2.95 -14.47
N LEU A 98 -13.46 -4.04 -14.50
CA LEU A 98 -14.12 -4.55 -15.71
C LEU A 98 -15.31 -3.66 -16.07
N ARG A 99 -15.18 -2.92 -17.17
CA ARG A 99 -16.18 -1.94 -17.62
C ARG A 99 -17.31 -2.61 -18.38
N GLY A 100 -18.57 -2.27 -18.06
CA GLY A 100 -19.75 -2.77 -18.74
C GLY A 100 -20.07 -4.25 -18.46
N VAL A 101 -19.48 -4.83 -17.43
CA VAL A 101 -19.78 -6.19 -16.97
C VAL A 101 -20.78 -6.11 -15.82
N ILE A 102 -21.88 -6.86 -15.94
CA ILE A 102 -22.94 -6.93 -14.93
C ILE A 102 -22.35 -7.45 -13.60
N GLY A 103 -22.67 -6.80 -12.49
CA GLY A 103 -22.15 -7.11 -11.16
C GLY A 103 -20.80 -6.43 -10.84
N HIS A 104 -20.28 -5.61 -11.77
CA HIS A 104 -19.03 -4.88 -11.61
C HIS A 104 -19.23 -3.35 -11.56
N GLU A 105 -20.45 -2.91 -11.28
CA GLU A 105 -20.83 -1.48 -11.28
C GLU A 105 -20.03 -0.68 -10.24
N HIS A 106 -19.68 -1.29 -9.11
CA HIS A 106 -18.92 -0.68 -8.02
C HIS A 106 -17.41 -0.92 -8.06
N SER A 107 -16.90 -1.60 -9.11
CA SER A 107 -15.47 -1.92 -9.20
C SER A 107 -14.57 -0.69 -9.18
N ARG A 108 -14.97 0.37 -9.89
CA ARG A 108 -14.20 1.62 -9.94
C ARG A 108 -14.24 2.36 -8.60
N GLU A 109 -15.42 2.45 -7.97
CA GLU A 109 -15.58 3.03 -6.64
C GLU A 109 -14.66 2.33 -5.62
N ALA A 110 -14.65 1.00 -5.59
CA ALA A 110 -13.78 0.24 -4.70
C ALA A 110 -12.28 0.54 -4.96
N ALA A 111 -11.87 0.65 -6.23
CA ALA A 111 -10.52 1.04 -6.60
C ALA A 111 -10.18 2.47 -6.16
N GLU A 112 -11.10 3.43 -6.23
CA GLU A 112 -10.93 4.80 -5.74
C GLU A 112 -10.62 4.82 -4.24
N TYR A 113 -11.40 4.07 -3.44
CA TYR A 113 -11.17 3.93 -2.00
C TYR A 113 -9.84 3.24 -1.68
N ALA A 114 -9.48 2.18 -2.41
CA ALA A 114 -8.21 1.49 -2.24
C ALA A 114 -6.99 2.40 -2.56
N ASN A 115 -7.07 3.19 -3.64
CA ASN A 115 -6.04 4.18 -3.98
C ASN A 115 -5.96 5.30 -2.93
N ALA A 116 -7.09 5.78 -2.42
CA ALA A 116 -7.12 6.77 -1.34
C ALA A 116 -6.52 6.22 -0.04
N ALA A 117 -6.81 4.97 0.30
CA ALA A 117 -6.19 4.27 1.43
C ALA A 117 -4.68 4.09 1.25
N ALA A 118 -4.23 3.78 0.04
CA ALA A 118 -2.81 3.69 -0.29
C ALA A 118 -2.07 5.03 -0.06
N ARG A 119 -2.72 6.17 -0.32
CA ARG A 119 -2.17 7.51 -0.04
C ARG A 119 -1.90 7.77 1.43
N ILE A 120 -2.65 7.16 2.30
CA ILE A 120 -2.51 7.33 3.76
C ILE A 120 -1.80 6.14 4.42
N GLY A 121 -1.24 5.19 3.62
CA GLY A 121 -0.53 4.02 4.12
C GLY A 121 -1.43 2.94 4.72
N ARG A 122 -2.71 2.89 4.33
CA ARG A 122 -3.70 1.93 4.83
C ARG A 122 -4.21 1.00 3.72
N PHE A 123 -3.39 0.80 2.67
CA PHE A 123 -3.78 -0.02 1.53
C PHE A 123 -4.15 -1.44 1.93
N GLN A 124 -3.28 -2.11 2.67
CA GLN A 124 -3.45 -3.53 2.99
C GLN A 124 -4.74 -3.82 3.77
N GLU A 125 -5.09 -2.98 4.72
CA GLU A 125 -6.29 -3.15 5.54
C GLU A 125 -7.57 -2.92 4.73
N VAL A 126 -7.56 -1.93 3.85
CA VAL A 126 -8.70 -1.63 2.98
C VAL A 126 -8.84 -2.66 1.87
N ASP A 127 -7.74 -3.09 1.23
CA ASP A 127 -7.71 -4.18 0.25
C ASP A 127 -8.33 -5.47 0.82
N ALA A 128 -7.90 -5.84 2.05
CA ALA A 128 -8.47 -6.99 2.75
C ALA A 128 -9.97 -6.84 3.01
N ALA A 129 -10.40 -5.68 3.54
CA ALA A 129 -11.80 -5.43 3.87
C ALA A 129 -12.71 -5.47 2.64
N LEU A 130 -12.26 -4.91 1.52
CA LEU A 130 -13.00 -4.93 0.25
C LEU A 130 -13.24 -6.35 -0.24
N TYR A 131 -12.23 -7.23 -0.22
CA TYR A 131 -12.41 -8.64 -0.60
C TYR A 131 -13.21 -9.42 0.43
N ASP A 132 -12.95 -9.26 1.73
CA ASP A 132 -13.66 -9.98 2.79
C ASP A 132 -15.17 -9.71 2.79
N ARG A 133 -15.55 -8.48 2.46
CA ARG A 133 -16.94 -8.04 2.43
C ARG A 133 -17.48 -7.85 1.01
N GLN A 134 -16.80 -8.39 -0.01
CA GLN A 134 -17.18 -8.22 -1.43
C GLN A 134 -18.65 -8.49 -1.68
N GLU A 135 -19.18 -9.61 -1.19
CA GLU A 135 -20.58 -10.00 -1.41
C GLU A 135 -21.59 -9.04 -0.76
N VAL A 136 -21.17 -8.25 0.23
CA VAL A 136 -22.02 -7.29 0.91
C VAL A 136 -22.17 -6.04 0.05
N TRP A 137 -21.06 -5.40 -0.30
CA TRP A 137 -21.09 -4.12 -1.01
C TRP A 137 -21.38 -4.27 -2.51
N THR A 138 -21.06 -5.40 -3.16
CA THR A 138 -21.43 -5.63 -4.56
C THR A 138 -22.93 -5.85 -4.76
N ARG A 139 -23.65 -6.41 -3.77
CA ARG A 139 -25.10 -6.56 -3.82
C ARG A 139 -25.85 -5.26 -3.50
N GLY A 140 -25.22 -4.35 -2.75
CA GLY A 140 -25.82 -3.13 -2.30
C GLY A 140 -27.07 -3.35 -1.43
N GLY A 141 -27.98 -2.38 -1.44
CA GLY A 141 -29.31 -2.52 -0.86
C GLY A 141 -29.48 -1.97 0.56
N SER A 142 -28.42 -1.64 1.28
CA SER A 142 -28.48 -0.95 2.57
C SER A 142 -27.36 0.08 2.71
N ARG A 143 -27.54 1.03 3.66
CA ARG A 143 -26.53 2.06 3.95
C ARG A 143 -25.21 1.46 4.40
N ASP A 144 -25.24 0.31 5.09
CA ASP A 144 -24.05 -0.38 5.61
C ASP A 144 -23.44 -1.36 4.60
N ALA A 145 -24.05 -1.49 3.42
CA ALA A 145 -23.59 -2.34 2.32
C ALA A 145 -22.98 -1.51 1.18
N THR A 146 -22.26 -0.46 1.49
CA THR A 146 -21.54 0.38 0.52
C THR A 146 -20.04 0.22 0.67
N VAL A 147 -19.29 0.52 -0.36
CA VAL A 147 -17.83 0.57 -0.31
C VAL A 147 -17.36 1.50 0.82
N ASP A 148 -17.97 2.69 0.93
CA ASP A 148 -17.68 3.66 2.00
C ASP A 148 -17.83 3.05 3.39
N ALA A 149 -18.95 2.38 3.66
CA ALA A 149 -19.22 1.78 4.97
C ALA A 149 -18.22 0.65 5.31
N ILE A 150 -17.85 -0.16 4.33
CA ILE A 150 -16.87 -1.24 4.51
C ILE A 150 -15.49 -0.65 4.85
N VAL A 151 -15.06 0.38 4.14
CA VAL A 151 -13.78 1.05 4.39
C VAL A 151 -13.79 1.78 5.73
N ALA A 152 -14.91 2.45 6.07
CA ALA A 152 -15.06 3.13 7.37
C ALA A 152 -14.97 2.17 8.57
N ALA A 153 -15.29 0.89 8.39
CA ALA A 153 -15.21 -0.10 9.47
C ALA A 153 -13.77 -0.48 9.86
N VAL A 154 -12.78 -0.21 9.01
CA VAL A 154 -11.36 -0.58 9.23
C VAL A 154 -10.43 0.63 9.40
N LEU A 155 -10.96 1.85 9.24
CA LEU A 155 -10.20 3.09 9.40
C LEU A 155 -10.70 3.88 10.61
N THR A 156 -9.80 4.69 11.19
CA THR A 156 -10.21 5.68 12.19
C THR A 156 -11.08 6.78 11.55
N PRO A 157 -11.90 7.51 12.31
CA PRO A 157 -12.71 8.61 11.77
C PRO A 157 -11.87 9.67 11.03
N GLN A 158 -10.65 9.94 11.50
CA GLN A 158 -9.75 10.90 10.87
C GLN A 158 -9.19 10.38 9.55
N GLU A 159 -8.76 9.13 9.51
CA GLU A 159 -8.31 8.46 8.27
C GLU A 159 -9.44 8.41 7.23
N MET A 160 -10.64 8.01 7.68
CA MET A 160 -11.81 7.95 6.81
C MET A 160 -12.20 9.31 6.23
N LYS A 161 -12.12 10.38 7.03
CA LYS A 161 -12.32 11.74 6.52
C LYS A 161 -11.33 12.04 5.40
N ARG A 162 -10.05 11.73 5.58
CA ARG A 162 -9.02 11.97 4.56
C ARG A 162 -9.24 11.12 3.31
N VAL A 163 -9.64 9.86 3.47
CA VAL A 163 -10.00 8.98 2.33
C VAL A 163 -11.14 9.56 1.52
N ARG A 164 -12.24 10.01 2.17
CA ARG A 164 -13.37 10.63 1.47
C ARG A 164 -12.96 11.89 0.70
N GLU A 165 -12.16 12.79 1.31
CA GLU A 165 -11.64 13.97 0.63
C GLU A 165 -10.83 13.62 -0.63
N LEU A 166 -10.03 12.54 -0.57
CA LEU A 166 -9.25 12.07 -1.72
C LEU A 166 -10.14 11.49 -2.80
N VAL A 167 -11.14 10.68 -2.46
CA VAL A 167 -12.12 10.11 -3.40
C VAL A 167 -12.93 11.23 -4.06
N GLU A 168 -13.49 12.15 -3.29
CA GLU A 168 -14.29 13.29 -3.79
C GLU A 168 -13.47 14.23 -4.70
N SER A 169 -12.15 14.28 -4.52
CA SER A 169 -11.28 15.11 -5.35
C SER A 169 -11.07 14.60 -6.77
N HIS A 170 -11.35 13.32 -7.03
CA HIS A 170 -11.09 12.60 -8.29
C HIS A 170 -9.64 12.65 -8.81
N LYS A 171 -8.70 13.13 -7.99
CA LYS A 171 -7.28 13.26 -8.37
C LYS A 171 -6.58 11.92 -8.56
N LEU A 172 -7.12 10.86 -7.97
CA LEU A 172 -6.53 9.52 -8.02
C LEU A 172 -7.05 8.67 -9.19
N ASP A 173 -8.10 9.13 -9.88
CA ASP A 173 -8.74 8.41 -10.99
C ASP A 173 -7.76 8.10 -12.13
N THR A 174 -6.83 9.02 -12.38
CA THR A 174 -5.79 8.87 -13.41
C THR A 174 -4.86 7.68 -13.14
N TYR A 175 -4.67 7.29 -11.89
CA TYR A 175 -3.84 6.12 -11.54
C TYR A 175 -4.58 4.80 -11.80
N ILE A 176 -5.89 4.77 -11.56
CA ILE A 176 -6.75 3.64 -11.93
C ILE A 176 -6.74 3.46 -13.45
N ASP A 177 -6.93 4.55 -14.19
CA ASP A 177 -6.90 4.52 -15.65
C ASP A 177 -5.51 4.15 -16.19
N SER A 178 -4.44 4.56 -15.53
CA SER A 178 -3.06 4.18 -15.87
C SER A 178 -2.84 2.67 -15.69
N ASP A 179 -3.27 2.09 -14.57
CA ASP A 179 -3.19 0.63 -14.35
C ASP A 179 -4.03 -0.14 -15.36
N TYR A 180 -5.26 0.32 -15.65
CA TYR A 180 -6.12 -0.28 -16.66
C TYR A 180 -5.47 -0.25 -18.04
N ASN A 181 -4.91 0.89 -18.44
CA ASN A 181 -4.25 1.05 -19.73
C ASN A 181 -2.98 0.19 -19.82
N LEU A 182 -2.19 0.12 -18.73
CA LEU A 182 -1.04 -0.77 -18.64
C LEU A 182 -1.46 -2.23 -18.83
N GLY A 183 -2.49 -2.69 -18.12
CA GLY A 183 -3.02 -4.05 -18.25
C GLY A 183 -3.50 -4.33 -19.69
N SER A 184 -4.25 -3.39 -20.27
CA SER A 184 -4.75 -3.51 -21.65
C SER A 184 -3.59 -3.63 -22.67
N SER A 185 -2.52 -2.84 -22.49
CA SER A 185 -1.32 -2.90 -23.35
C SER A 185 -0.54 -4.22 -23.19
N LYS A 186 -0.56 -4.80 -21.99
CA LYS A 186 0.00 -6.12 -21.70
C LYS A 186 -0.88 -7.29 -22.16
N GLY A 187 -2.06 -7.01 -22.73
CA GLY A 187 -2.99 -8.04 -23.20
C GLY A 187 -3.91 -8.62 -22.14
N VAL A 188 -4.03 -7.98 -20.97
CA VAL A 188 -5.02 -8.37 -19.93
C VAL A 188 -6.44 -8.25 -20.51
N ARG A 189 -7.23 -9.32 -20.39
CA ARG A 189 -8.62 -9.39 -20.88
C ARG A 189 -9.60 -9.88 -19.83
N ALA A 190 -9.10 -10.38 -18.70
CA ALA A 190 -9.89 -10.92 -17.61
C ALA A 190 -9.15 -10.71 -16.28
N THR A 191 -9.86 -10.78 -15.17
CA THR A 191 -9.30 -10.69 -13.83
C THR A 191 -9.57 -11.96 -13.01
N PRO A 192 -8.63 -12.37 -12.14
CA PRO A 192 -7.30 -11.80 -12.03
C PRO A 192 -6.39 -12.23 -13.19
N THR A 193 -5.48 -11.35 -13.62
CA THR A 193 -4.33 -11.73 -14.46
C THR A 193 -3.06 -11.50 -13.65
N ILE A 194 -2.22 -12.53 -13.55
CA ILE A 194 -1.10 -12.57 -12.61
C ILE A 194 0.20 -12.72 -13.39
N TYR A 195 1.05 -11.71 -13.36
CA TYR A 195 2.41 -11.77 -13.86
C TYR A 195 3.37 -12.05 -12.71
N ILE A 196 4.29 -12.98 -12.92
CA ILE A 196 5.38 -13.25 -11.99
C ILE A 196 6.71 -13.03 -12.69
N THR A 197 7.56 -12.23 -12.07
CA THR A 197 8.93 -11.99 -12.56
C THR A 197 9.92 -12.54 -11.53
N ALA A 198 10.76 -13.47 -11.96
CA ALA A 198 11.82 -14.05 -11.16
C ALA A 198 13.01 -14.42 -12.06
N ASN A 199 14.24 -14.29 -11.59
CA ASN A 199 15.45 -14.65 -12.33
C ASN A 199 15.50 -14.02 -13.74
N GLY A 200 15.04 -12.76 -13.87
CA GLY A 200 15.02 -12.02 -15.13
C GLY A 200 13.93 -12.46 -16.15
N LYS A 201 13.06 -13.39 -15.79
CA LYS A 201 11.99 -13.91 -16.66
C LYS A 201 10.61 -13.56 -16.09
N THR A 202 9.69 -13.18 -16.97
CA THR A 202 8.29 -12.94 -16.61
C THR A 202 7.40 -14.00 -17.25
N ASP A 203 6.58 -14.64 -16.42
CA ASP A 203 5.59 -15.64 -16.82
C ASP A 203 4.19 -15.21 -16.32
N ILE A 204 3.14 -15.80 -16.89
CA ILE A 204 1.75 -15.59 -16.46
C ILE A 204 1.29 -16.83 -15.68
N LEU A 205 0.76 -16.61 -14.48
CA LEU A 205 0.23 -17.67 -13.63
C LEU A 205 -1.28 -17.88 -13.88
N PRO A 206 -1.79 -19.12 -13.74
CA PRO A 206 -3.22 -19.39 -13.81
C PRO A 206 -4.02 -18.68 -12.70
N ALA A 207 -5.17 -18.10 -13.04
CA ALA A 207 -6.05 -17.40 -12.08
C ALA A 207 -6.63 -18.32 -10.98
N ASN A 208 -6.71 -19.61 -11.22
CA ASN A 208 -7.23 -20.59 -10.26
C ASN A 208 -6.14 -21.32 -9.45
N LEU A 209 -4.94 -20.73 -9.39
CA LEU A 209 -3.79 -21.31 -8.68
C LEU A 209 -4.07 -21.41 -7.18
N SER A 210 -3.94 -22.62 -6.62
CA SER A 210 -4.01 -22.81 -5.18
C SER A 210 -2.73 -22.33 -4.48
N TYR A 211 -2.82 -22.01 -3.18
CA TYR A 211 -1.63 -21.61 -2.43
C TYR A 211 -0.52 -22.68 -2.46
N SER A 212 -0.87 -23.95 -2.38
CA SER A 212 0.13 -25.03 -2.43
C SER A 212 0.90 -25.09 -3.75
N LEU A 213 0.23 -24.81 -4.86
CA LEU A 213 0.89 -24.72 -6.17
C LEU A 213 1.71 -23.45 -6.30
N LEU A 214 1.16 -22.31 -5.86
CA LEU A 214 1.90 -21.04 -5.83
C LEU A 214 3.15 -21.16 -4.97
N LYS A 215 3.01 -21.71 -3.75
CA LYS A 215 4.14 -21.96 -2.83
C LYS A 215 5.24 -22.79 -3.49
N ARG A 216 4.88 -23.92 -4.09
CA ARG A 216 5.86 -24.76 -4.78
C ARG A 216 6.58 -24.01 -5.90
N PHE A 217 5.84 -23.24 -6.70
CA PHE A 217 6.43 -22.43 -7.76
C PHE A 217 7.38 -21.37 -7.21
N LEU A 218 6.99 -20.66 -6.14
CA LEU A 218 7.85 -19.66 -5.50
C LEU A 218 9.13 -20.30 -4.93
N ASP A 219 9.00 -21.44 -4.24
CA ASP A 219 10.16 -22.17 -3.71
C ASP A 219 11.14 -22.58 -4.81
N GLU A 220 10.64 -23.06 -5.97
CA GLU A 220 11.45 -23.41 -7.14
C GLU A 220 12.18 -22.19 -7.72
N GLN A 221 11.54 -20.99 -7.74
CA GLN A 221 12.20 -19.78 -8.22
C GLN A 221 13.28 -19.26 -7.27
N LEU A 222 13.10 -19.45 -5.96
CA LEU A 222 14.06 -19.03 -4.93
C LEU A 222 15.30 -19.91 -4.85
N GLN A 223 15.27 -21.11 -5.43
CA GLN A 223 16.42 -22.06 -5.47
C GLN A 223 17.32 -21.87 -6.69
N LYS A 224 16.94 -21.06 -7.66
CA LYS A 224 17.70 -20.76 -8.90
C LYS A 224 18.62 -19.57 -8.72
#